data_b5dbffae579ba678562b4797551af254
#
_entry.id   b5dbffae579ba678562b4797551af254
#
_cell.length_a   1.000
_cell.length_b   1.000
_cell.length_c   1.000
_cell.angle_alpha   90.00
_cell.angle_beta   90.00
_cell.angle_gamma   90.00
#
_symmetry.space_group_name_H-M   'P 1'
#
loop_
_entity.id
_entity.type
_entity.pdbx_description
1 polymer ?
#
loop_
_entity_poly.entity_id
_entity_poly.type
_entity_poly.pdbx_seq_one_letter_code
_entity_poly.pdbx_strand_id
1 'polypeptide(L)'
;MSGYIHILDDIGFFAPMILFTLSIILLWSHIKYLNVYLIFFLLNMLLNKTLKQLIGEPRPGKVTEQNVYKGYENTGGAEIYGMPSGHAQSVIFSTIYTYLVTKTESVLIGGGFISMLSLIQRYRFKRHSIKQLIVGSLIGAGVAVFGYNISTFYLTCK
;
A
#
# COMPACT_ATOMS: atom_id res chain seq x y z
N MET A 1 -19.34 -21.67 -3.32
CA MET A 1 -17.93 -21.27 -3.24
C MET A 1 -17.61 -19.93 -3.93
N SER A 2 -18.42 -19.44 -4.84
CA SER A 2 -18.16 -18.17 -5.59
C SER A 2 -18.22 -16.91 -4.71
N GLY A 3 -19.12 -16.81 -3.75
CA GLY A 3 -19.31 -15.59 -2.94
C GLY A 3 -18.14 -15.20 -2.03
N TYR A 4 -17.47 -16.17 -1.40
CA TYR A 4 -16.35 -15.91 -0.50
C TYR A 4 -15.10 -15.39 -1.25
N ILE A 5 -14.88 -15.84 -2.47
CA ILE A 5 -13.75 -15.38 -3.30
C ILE A 5 -13.94 -13.91 -3.64
N HIS A 6 -15.16 -13.47 -3.90
CA HIS A 6 -15.45 -12.05 -4.18
C HIS A 6 -15.19 -11.15 -2.97
N ILE A 7 -15.53 -11.60 -1.74
CA ILE A 7 -15.29 -10.82 -0.52
C ILE A 7 -13.79 -10.63 -0.28
N LEU A 8 -12.97 -11.68 -0.42
CA LEU A 8 -11.52 -11.59 -0.25
C LEU A 8 -10.88 -10.70 -1.32
N ASP A 9 -11.38 -10.76 -2.55
CA ASP A 9 -10.92 -9.88 -3.63
C ASP A 9 -11.32 -8.41 -3.36
N ASP A 10 -12.51 -8.15 -2.78
CA ASP A 10 -12.93 -6.81 -2.36
C ASP A 10 -12.03 -6.27 -1.24
N ILE A 11 -11.75 -7.07 -0.22
CA ILE A 11 -10.81 -6.69 0.85
C ILE A 11 -9.43 -6.38 0.26
N GLY A 12 -8.93 -7.24 -0.63
CA GLY A 12 -7.62 -7.03 -1.29
C GLY A 12 -7.58 -5.76 -2.13
N PHE A 13 -8.68 -5.43 -2.80
CA PHE A 13 -8.81 -4.21 -3.60
C PHE A 13 -8.81 -2.95 -2.73
N PHE A 14 -9.62 -2.94 -1.67
CA PHE A 14 -9.74 -1.79 -0.77
C PHE A 14 -8.67 -1.77 0.34
N ALA A 15 -7.77 -2.75 0.38
CA ALA A 15 -6.75 -2.88 1.42
C ALA A 15 -5.95 -1.60 1.71
N PRO A 16 -5.52 -0.79 0.72
CA PRO A 16 -4.84 0.47 1.01
C PRO A 16 -5.69 1.45 1.82
N MET A 17 -6.98 1.54 1.51
CA MET A 17 -7.92 2.41 2.24
C MET A 17 -8.22 1.86 3.63
N ILE A 18 -8.43 0.54 3.74
CA ILE A 18 -8.67 -0.14 5.02
C ILE A 18 -7.49 0.09 5.95
N LEU A 19 -6.26 -0.20 5.50
CA LEU A 19 -5.06 -0.04 6.33
C LEU A 19 -4.75 1.42 6.64
N PHE A 20 -5.00 2.35 5.72
CA PHE A 20 -4.89 3.79 5.98
C PHE A 20 -5.82 4.22 7.12
N THR A 21 -7.11 3.85 7.04
CA THR A 21 -8.10 4.20 8.07
C THR A 21 -7.78 3.55 9.41
N LEU A 22 -7.43 2.25 9.41
CA LEU A 22 -7.00 1.55 10.62
C LEU A 22 -5.75 2.18 11.25
N SER A 23 -4.78 2.58 10.44
CA SER A 23 -3.59 3.27 10.94
C SER A 23 -3.93 4.59 11.62
N ILE A 24 -4.85 5.39 11.07
CA ILE A 24 -5.31 6.63 11.71
C ILE A 24 -5.93 6.31 13.07
N ILE A 25 -6.82 5.33 13.15
CA ILE A 25 -7.49 4.94 14.40
C ILE A 25 -6.47 4.48 15.44
N LEU A 26 -5.55 3.59 15.06
CA LEU A 26 -4.56 3.02 15.96
C LEU A 26 -3.50 4.03 16.42
N LEU A 27 -3.17 5.00 15.58
CA LEU A 27 -2.21 6.05 15.89
C LEU A 27 -2.85 7.28 16.55
N TRP A 28 -4.16 7.29 16.78
CA TRP A 28 -4.87 8.45 17.35
C TRP A 28 -4.32 8.87 18.72
N SER A 29 -3.99 7.90 19.58
CA SER A 29 -3.34 8.16 20.87
C SER A 29 -1.88 8.62 20.76
N HIS A 30 -1.28 8.52 19.57
CA HIS A 30 0.10 8.86 19.27
C HIS A 30 0.17 9.99 18.23
N ILE A 31 -0.50 11.12 18.51
CA ILE A 31 -0.75 12.21 17.53
C ILE A 31 0.50 12.70 16.79
N LYS A 32 1.65 12.73 17.44
CA LYS A 32 2.91 13.16 16.82
C LYS A 32 3.35 12.17 15.74
N TYR A 33 3.23 10.86 16.01
CA TYR A 33 3.50 9.81 15.02
C TYR A 33 2.44 9.80 13.92
N LEU A 34 1.18 10.07 14.25
CA LEU A 34 0.10 10.18 13.27
C LEU A 34 0.38 11.30 12.26
N ASN A 35 0.81 12.48 12.71
CA ASN A 35 1.13 13.58 11.80
C ASN A 35 2.24 13.21 10.81
N VAL A 36 3.31 12.56 11.30
CA VAL A 36 4.39 12.09 10.43
C VAL A 36 3.90 10.98 9.50
N TYR A 37 3.05 10.05 10.00
CA TYR A 37 2.42 9.02 9.17
C TYR A 37 1.68 9.64 7.97
N LEU A 38 0.84 10.64 8.20
CA LEU A 38 0.05 11.30 7.14
C LEU A 38 0.95 11.98 6.11
N ILE A 39 1.99 12.69 6.56
CA ILE A 39 2.97 13.31 5.67
C ILE A 39 3.69 12.26 4.82
N PHE A 40 4.18 11.19 5.46
CA PHE A 40 4.92 10.14 4.76
C PHE A 40 4.01 9.28 3.88
N PHE A 41 2.73 9.12 4.21
CA PHE A 41 1.76 8.48 3.33
C PHE A 41 1.60 9.26 2.01
N LEU A 42 1.47 10.58 2.09
CA LEU A 42 1.39 11.45 0.91
C LEU A 42 2.71 11.42 0.10
N LEU A 43 3.85 11.52 0.77
CA LEU A 43 5.16 11.40 0.12
C LEU A 43 5.34 10.04 -0.56
N ASN A 44 4.88 8.97 0.08
CA ASN A 44 4.89 7.61 -0.47
C ASN A 44 4.06 7.50 -1.76
N MET A 45 2.89 8.14 -1.81
CA MET A 45 2.05 8.21 -3.02
C MET A 45 2.72 9.02 -4.14
N LEU A 46 3.30 10.17 -3.82
CA LEU A 46 4.02 11.01 -4.78
C LEU A 46 5.25 10.29 -5.34
N LEU A 47 6.02 9.64 -4.47
CA LEU A 47 7.17 8.82 -4.85
C LEU A 47 6.75 7.71 -5.81
N ASN A 48 5.65 7.00 -5.53
CA ASN A 48 5.13 5.96 -6.41
C ASN A 48 4.81 6.51 -7.81
N LYS A 49 4.11 7.65 -7.88
CA LYS A 49 3.75 8.30 -9.15
C LYS A 49 4.99 8.69 -9.94
N THR A 50 5.98 9.30 -9.29
CA THR A 50 7.23 9.71 -9.93
C THR A 50 8.02 8.51 -10.44
N LEU A 51 8.17 7.46 -9.60
CA LEU A 51 8.89 6.25 -10.01
C LEU A 51 8.20 5.53 -11.17
N LYS A 52 6.87 5.50 -11.22
CA LYS A 52 6.14 4.94 -12.37
C LYS A 52 6.48 5.66 -13.67
N GLN A 53 6.57 6.97 -13.64
CA GLN A 53 6.93 7.76 -14.83
C GLN A 53 8.39 7.53 -15.24
N LEU A 54 9.31 7.46 -14.27
CA LEU A 54 10.73 7.27 -14.54
C LEU A 54 11.06 5.87 -15.06
N ILE A 55 10.44 4.83 -14.48
CA ILE A 55 10.72 3.43 -14.85
C ILE A 55 9.99 3.05 -16.14
N GLY A 56 8.76 3.54 -16.33
CA GLY A 56 7.98 3.30 -17.54
C GLY A 56 7.61 1.84 -17.83
N GLU A 57 7.75 0.92 -16.86
CA GLU A 57 7.45 -0.50 -17.08
C GLU A 57 5.94 -0.74 -17.17
N PRO A 58 5.44 -1.34 -18.28
CA PRO A 58 4.01 -1.56 -18.47
C PRO A 58 3.45 -2.63 -17.52
N ARG A 59 2.12 -2.65 -17.40
CA ARG A 59 1.41 -3.71 -16.68
C ARG A 59 1.45 -5.04 -17.46
N PRO A 60 1.41 -6.21 -16.79
CA PRO A 60 1.50 -7.52 -17.46
C PRO A 60 0.25 -7.89 -18.29
N GLY A 61 -0.92 -7.34 -17.96
CA GLY A 61 -2.17 -7.61 -18.71
C GLY A 61 -2.35 -6.66 -19.88
N LYS A 62 -3.03 -7.12 -20.96
CA LYS A 62 -3.48 -6.23 -22.03
C LYS A 62 -4.51 -5.24 -21.47
N VAL A 63 -4.62 -4.05 -22.10
CA VAL A 63 -5.58 -3.02 -21.67
C VAL A 63 -7.02 -3.57 -21.62
N THR A 64 -7.38 -4.49 -22.54
CA THR A 64 -8.68 -5.18 -22.57
C THR A 64 -8.86 -6.23 -21.48
N GLU A 65 -7.76 -6.82 -20.96
CA GLU A 65 -7.78 -7.81 -19.88
C GLU A 65 -7.60 -7.17 -18.49
N GLN A 66 -7.17 -5.92 -18.44
CA GLN A 66 -7.09 -5.12 -17.22
C GLN A 66 -8.46 -4.69 -16.71
N ASN A 67 -9.50 -5.39 -17.23
CA ASN A 67 -10.89 -5.07 -16.96
C ASN A 67 -11.14 -4.81 -15.48
N VAL A 68 -11.35 -3.59 -15.28
CA VAL A 68 -12.35 -2.97 -14.47
C VAL A 68 -12.91 -3.91 -13.40
N TYR A 69 -12.20 -4.00 -12.30
CA TYR A 69 -12.79 -4.61 -11.13
C TYR A 69 -14.00 -3.76 -10.71
N LYS A 70 -15.21 -4.25 -11.03
CA LYS A 70 -16.49 -3.58 -10.72
C LYS A 70 -16.62 -2.12 -11.17
N GLY A 71 -15.98 -1.71 -12.24
CA GLY A 71 -16.09 -0.34 -12.75
C GLY A 71 -15.24 0.72 -12.02
N TYR A 72 -14.56 0.37 -10.94
CA TYR A 72 -13.80 1.32 -10.12
C TYR A 72 -12.43 1.73 -10.69
N GLU A 73 -11.92 1.02 -11.68
CA GLU A 73 -10.58 1.29 -12.21
C GLU A 73 -10.57 1.79 -13.66
N ASN A 74 -11.66 2.40 -14.08
CA ASN A 74 -11.73 3.03 -15.41
C ASN A 74 -10.99 4.38 -15.38
N THR A 75 -9.71 4.35 -15.04
CA THR A 75 -8.83 5.50 -15.17
C THR A 75 -8.41 5.57 -16.64
N GLY A 76 -9.21 6.21 -17.43
CA GLY A 76 -8.94 6.41 -18.86
C GLY A 76 -7.48 6.84 -19.09
N GLY A 77 -6.65 5.93 -19.56
CA GLY A 77 -5.30 6.17 -20.04
C GLY A 77 -4.24 6.58 -18.99
N ALA A 78 -4.60 6.89 -17.75
CA ALA A 78 -3.66 7.53 -16.80
C ALA A 78 -2.71 6.56 -16.09
N GLU A 79 -2.94 5.25 -16.10
CA GLU A 79 -2.07 4.28 -15.42
C GLU A 79 -1.61 3.15 -16.33
N ILE A 80 -0.88 3.51 -17.37
CA ILE A 80 -0.24 2.54 -18.28
C ILE A 80 0.87 1.78 -17.54
N TYR A 81 1.57 2.45 -16.61
CA TYR A 81 2.75 1.90 -15.95
C TYR A 81 2.40 1.11 -14.68
N GLY A 82 3.05 -0.05 -14.54
CA GLY A 82 2.84 -0.98 -13.42
C GLY A 82 3.93 -0.94 -12.34
N MET A 83 5.10 -0.39 -12.62
CA MET A 83 6.27 -0.43 -11.73
C MET A 83 6.55 0.92 -11.09
N PRO A 84 6.65 0.98 -9.74
CA PRO A 84 6.29 -0.03 -8.74
C PRO A 84 4.78 -0.12 -8.49
N SER A 85 4.32 -1.22 -7.85
CA SER A 85 2.93 -1.37 -7.45
C SER A 85 2.56 -0.41 -6.32
N GLY A 86 1.61 0.51 -6.58
CA GLY A 86 1.16 1.46 -5.57
C GLY A 86 0.38 0.82 -4.42
N HIS A 87 -0.44 -0.21 -4.71
CA HIS A 87 -1.13 -0.99 -3.68
C HIS A 87 -0.14 -1.66 -2.73
N ALA A 88 0.84 -2.41 -3.27
CA ALA A 88 1.87 -3.07 -2.47
C ALA A 88 2.64 -2.06 -1.61
N GLN A 89 3.05 -0.95 -2.21
CA GLN A 89 3.78 0.11 -1.52
C GLN A 89 2.97 0.71 -0.36
N SER A 90 1.70 1.02 -0.56
CA SER A 90 0.85 1.66 0.46
C SER A 90 0.48 0.70 1.58
N VAL A 91 0.11 -0.56 1.28
CA VAL A 91 -0.29 -1.51 2.34
C VAL A 91 0.88 -1.91 3.23
N ILE A 92 2.07 -2.12 2.64
CA ILE A 92 3.28 -2.44 3.41
C ILE A 92 3.74 -1.24 4.23
N PHE A 93 3.72 -0.03 3.65
CA PHE A 93 4.02 1.20 4.40
C PHE A 93 3.13 1.33 5.64
N SER A 94 1.81 1.26 5.47
CA SER A 94 0.85 1.43 6.58
C SER A 94 1.03 0.36 7.65
N THR A 95 1.18 -0.90 7.25
CA THR A 95 1.37 -2.03 8.20
C THR A 95 2.65 -1.85 9.02
N ILE A 96 3.79 -1.63 8.34
CA ILE A 96 5.08 -1.54 9.03
C ILE A 96 5.17 -0.30 9.91
N TYR A 97 4.77 0.88 9.39
CA TYR A 97 4.83 2.11 10.18
C TYR A 97 3.99 2.00 11.45
N THR A 98 2.74 1.55 11.33
CA THR A 98 1.83 1.40 12.47
C THR A 98 2.36 0.39 13.47
N TYR A 99 2.88 -0.75 13.02
CA TYR A 99 3.54 -1.72 13.89
C TYR A 99 4.75 -1.13 14.63
N LEU A 100 5.61 -0.39 13.94
CA LEU A 100 6.80 0.22 14.56
C LEU A 100 6.45 1.21 15.67
N VAL A 101 5.33 1.91 15.55
CA VAL A 101 4.84 2.84 16.57
C VAL A 101 4.17 2.10 17.72
N THR A 102 3.23 1.21 17.42
CA THR A 102 2.38 0.55 18.43
C THR A 102 3.06 -0.62 19.13
N LYS A 103 4.06 -1.24 18.47
CA LYS A 103 4.75 -2.47 18.89
C LYS A 103 3.77 -3.65 19.18
N THR A 104 2.60 -3.62 18.55
CA THR A 104 1.53 -4.59 18.77
C THR A 104 1.57 -5.67 17.69
N GLU A 105 1.84 -6.92 18.07
CA GLU A 105 1.98 -8.03 17.11
C GLU A 105 0.71 -8.27 16.29
N SER A 106 -0.49 -8.08 16.86
CA SER A 106 -1.75 -8.22 16.13
C SER A 106 -1.86 -7.21 14.97
N VAL A 107 -1.22 -6.04 15.06
CA VAL A 107 -1.15 -5.07 13.96
C VAL A 107 -0.29 -5.62 12.82
N LEU A 108 0.84 -6.25 13.15
CA LEU A 108 1.72 -6.85 12.16
C LEU A 108 1.04 -8.06 11.48
N ILE A 109 0.41 -8.93 12.26
CA ILE A 109 -0.26 -10.13 11.73
C ILE A 109 -1.49 -9.75 10.92
N GLY A 110 -2.39 -8.93 11.46
CA GLY A 110 -3.63 -8.51 10.78
C GLY A 110 -3.36 -7.63 9.56
N GLY A 111 -2.47 -6.64 9.70
CA GLY A 111 -2.04 -5.79 8.59
C GLY A 111 -1.30 -6.56 7.51
N GLY A 112 -0.45 -7.53 7.91
CA GLY A 112 0.24 -8.44 7.01
C GLY A 112 -0.74 -9.31 6.21
N PHE A 113 -1.77 -9.85 6.87
CA PHE A 113 -2.81 -10.63 6.21
C PHE A 113 -3.58 -9.79 5.16
N ILE A 114 -4.04 -8.60 5.54
CA ILE A 114 -4.72 -7.68 4.60
C ILE A 114 -3.80 -7.29 3.45
N SER A 115 -2.52 -7.01 3.74
CA SER A 115 -1.52 -6.71 2.71
C SER A 115 -1.35 -7.88 1.74
N MET A 116 -1.25 -9.11 2.25
CA MET A 116 -1.15 -10.32 1.42
C MET A 116 -2.35 -10.48 0.49
N LEU A 117 -3.58 -10.26 1.00
CA LEU A 117 -4.78 -10.28 0.16
C LEU A 117 -4.70 -9.26 -0.97
N SER A 118 -4.18 -8.06 -0.69
CA SER A 118 -3.98 -7.03 -1.72
C SER A 118 -2.98 -7.49 -2.80
N LEU A 119 -1.84 -8.03 -2.41
CA LEU A 119 -0.83 -8.51 -3.36
C LEU A 119 -1.38 -9.63 -4.24
N ILE A 120 -2.06 -10.61 -3.63
CA ILE A 120 -2.69 -11.74 -4.36
C ILE A 120 -3.73 -11.21 -5.34
N GLN A 121 -4.60 -10.30 -4.91
CA GLN A 121 -5.63 -9.70 -5.75
C GLN A 121 -4.98 -8.99 -6.96
N ARG A 122 -3.96 -8.16 -6.74
CA ARG A 122 -3.27 -7.45 -7.85
C ARG A 122 -2.62 -8.39 -8.85
N TYR A 123 -2.06 -9.50 -8.38
CA TYR A 123 -1.47 -10.53 -9.24
C TYR A 123 -2.53 -11.30 -10.04
N ARG A 124 -3.57 -11.79 -9.36
CA ARG A 124 -4.66 -12.55 -10.00
C ARG A 124 -5.37 -11.77 -11.10
N PHE A 125 -5.60 -10.48 -10.87
CA PHE A 125 -6.24 -9.61 -11.87
C PHE A 125 -5.25 -9.03 -12.89
N LYS A 126 -4.03 -9.60 -12.99
CA LYS A 126 -2.98 -9.19 -13.95
C LYS A 126 -2.68 -7.69 -13.94
N ARG A 127 -2.96 -7.02 -12.79
CA ARG A 127 -2.66 -5.58 -12.62
C ARG A 127 -1.19 -5.32 -12.40
N HIS A 128 -0.48 -6.28 -11.79
CA HIS A 128 0.93 -6.20 -11.50
C HIS A 128 1.62 -7.56 -11.63
N SER A 129 2.88 -7.55 -12.06
CA SER A 129 3.77 -8.72 -12.00
C SER A 129 4.30 -8.91 -10.58
N ILE A 130 4.79 -10.11 -10.26
CA ILE A 130 5.44 -10.40 -8.97
C ILE A 130 6.59 -9.41 -8.70
N LYS A 131 7.41 -9.13 -9.72
CA LYS A 131 8.51 -8.14 -9.64
C LYS A 131 8.00 -6.77 -9.22
N GLN A 132 6.92 -6.28 -9.84
CA GLN A 132 6.30 -4.98 -9.52
C GLN A 132 5.76 -4.93 -8.09
N LEU A 133 5.20 -6.04 -7.60
CA LEU A 133 4.72 -6.17 -6.22
C LEU A 133 5.88 -6.16 -5.22
N ILE A 134 6.94 -6.95 -5.48
CA ILE A 134 8.12 -6.99 -4.61
C ILE A 134 8.77 -5.61 -4.50
N VAL A 135 9.03 -4.94 -5.62
CA VAL A 135 9.66 -3.61 -5.61
C VAL A 135 8.77 -2.60 -4.88
N GLY A 136 7.45 -2.61 -5.12
CA GLY A 136 6.51 -1.77 -4.38
C GLY A 136 6.56 -2.03 -2.87
N SER A 137 6.59 -3.31 -2.46
CA SER A 137 6.69 -3.70 -1.05
C SER A 137 7.98 -3.23 -0.39
N LEU A 138 9.12 -3.39 -1.06
CA LEU A 138 10.43 -2.93 -0.55
C LEU A 138 10.48 -1.42 -0.37
N ILE A 139 9.97 -0.66 -1.34
CA ILE A 139 9.90 0.80 -1.25
C ILE A 139 8.97 1.21 -0.09
N GLY A 140 7.79 0.60 0.02
CA GLY A 140 6.86 0.88 1.11
C GLY A 140 7.46 0.61 2.50
N ALA A 141 8.19 -0.50 2.65
CA ALA A 141 8.91 -0.83 3.87
C ALA A 141 10.01 0.20 4.18
N GLY A 142 10.82 0.56 3.20
CA GLY A 142 11.87 1.57 3.37
C GLY A 142 11.32 2.94 3.79
N VAL A 143 10.25 3.41 3.14
CA VAL A 143 9.58 4.66 3.50
C VAL A 143 8.98 4.60 4.92
N ALA A 144 8.43 3.45 5.34
CA ALA A 144 7.88 3.27 6.69
C ALA A 144 8.97 3.36 7.76
N VAL A 145 10.09 2.65 7.57
CA VAL A 145 11.22 2.68 8.51
C VAL A 145 11.84 4.08 8.58
N PHE A 146 12.04 4.72 7.43
CA PHE A 146 12.58 6.09 7.38
C PHE A 146 11.65 7.08 8.08
N GLY A 147 10.33 7.05 7.79
CA GLY A 147 9.35 7.91 8.45
C GLY A 147 9.27 7.68 9.96
N TYR A 148 9.35 6.42 10.42
CA TYR A 148 9.42 6.10 11.84
C TYR A 148 10.67 6.67 12.51
N ASN A 149 11.85 6.54 11.89
CA ASN A 149 13.09 7.11 12.43
C ASN A 149 13.05 8.63 12.52
N ILE A 150 12.48 9.31 11.53
CA ILE A 150 12.22 10.75 11.58
C ILE A 150 11.29 11.09 12.75
N SER A 151 10.21 10.33 12.95
CA SER A 151 9.28 10.56 14.07
C SER A 151 9.98 10.46 15.41
N THR A 152 10.78 9.40 15.61
CA THR A 152 11.52 9.18 16.88
C THR A 152 12.58 10.26 17.11
N PHE A 153 13.31 10.65 16.08
CA PHE A 153 14.30 11.72 16.17
C PHE A 153 13.66 13.04 16.65
N TYR A 154 12.56 13.45 16.03
CA TYR A 154 11.82 14.67 16.45
C TYR A 154 11.26 14.60 17.87
N LEU A 155 10.99 13.40 18.38
CA LEU A 155 10.47 13.21 19.74
C LEU A 155 11.55 13.16 20.80
N THR A 156 12.75 12.76 20.45
CA THR A 156 13.91 12.66 21.38
C THR A 156 14.71 13.97 21.46
N CYS A 157 14.65 14.83 20.44
CA CYS A 157 15.34 16.12 20.42
C CYS A 157 14.62 17.26 21.20
N LYS A 158 13.61 16.93 22.02
CA LYS A 158 12.97 17.84 22.98
C LYS A 158 13.23 17.39 24.41
#